data_3c3c676b646f5be2bd8479435d7ba80a
#
_entry.id   3c3c676b646f5be2bd8479435d7ba80a
#
_cell.length_a   1.000
_cell.length_b   1.000
_cell.length_c   1.000
_cell.angle_alpha   90.00
_cell.angle_beta   90.00
_cell.angle_gamma   90.00
#
_symmetry.space_group_name_H-M   'P 1'
#
loop_
_entity.id
_entity.type
_entity.pdbx_description
1 polymer ?
#
loop_
_entity_poly.entity_id
_entity_poly.type
_entity_poly.pdbx_seq_one_letter_code
_entity_poly.pdbx_strand_id
1 'polypeptide(L)'
;MNQPKKSDSLMTFWDHLEALRGVILKILAVAMAGFIIAFCFKEPLFKLILAPSSPDFILYKWISTFGDFNVDMFSTTLTAQFMIHMKMAFYFSLVVIMPYTLYLLFGFISPALYQNERRSTTKVVVWSYILFMTGIILDYLIIFPLAFRFLGTYQVSPTIPNVITLESYTDLLITLTLLMGILFELPILAWFLGKLGVIDKAFMKKYRRHAIVVILIIAAIITPTTDIFTLTIVTLPIYLLYELSISIVK
;
A
#
# COMPACT_ATOMS: atom_id res chain seq x y z
N MET A 1 28.46 -45.88 -9.63
CA MET A 1 27.83 -44.97 -10.59
C MET A 1 27.54 -43.64 -9.88
N ASN A 2 28.52 -42.67 -10.03
CA ASN A 2 28.34 -41.33 -9.45
C ASN A 2 27.43 -40.52 -10.36
N GLN A 3 26.25 -40.14 -9.84
CA GLN A 3 25.44 -39.10 -10.49
C GLN A 3 26.19 -37.78 -10.37
N PRO A 4 26.37 -37.01 -11.47
CA PRO A 4 26.97 -35.70 -11.38
C PRO A 4 26.05 -34.79 -10.59
N LYS A 5 26.56 -34.12 -9.54
CA LYS A 5 25.93 -32.98 -8.88
C LYS A 5 25.46 -32.01 -9.97
N LYS A 6 24.13 -31.74 -10.01
CA LYS A 6 23.57 -30.65 -10.81
C LYS A 6 24.41 -29.40 -10.50
N SER A 7 25.27 -29.03 -11.42
CA SER A 7 25.97 -27.75 -11.43
C SER A 7 24.92 -26.65 -11.30
N ASP A 8 25.19 -25.65 -10.45
CA ASP A 8 24.47 -24.38 -10.40
C ASP A 8 24.56 -23.74 -11.81
N SER A 9 23.69 -24.20 -12.71
CA SER A 9 23.54 -23.60 -14.02
C SER A 9 22.90 -22.23 -13.80
N LEU A 10 23.61 -21.18 -14.15
CA LEU A 10 23.06 -19.84 -14.28
C LEU A 10 21.72 -19.97 -14.99
N MET A 11 20.62 -19.64 -14.31
CA MET A 11 19.29 -19.66 -14.90
C MET A 11 19.32 -18.85 -16.18
N THR A 12 18.89 -19.44 -17.29
CA THR A 12 18.75 -18.70 -18.54
C THR A 12 17.66 -17.65 -18.38
N PHE A 13 17.70 -16.60 -19.18
CA PHE A 13 16.66 -15.56 -19.18
C PHE A 13 15.25 -16.17 -19.33
N TRP A 14 15.11 -17.20 -20.14
CA TRP A 14 13.84 -17.90 -20.36
C TRP A 14 13.36 -18.66 -19.11
N ASP A 15 14.26 -19.33 -18.40
CA ASP A 15 13.94 -20.03 -17.14
C ASP A 15 13.46 -19.04 -16.08
N HIS A 16 14.06 -17.83 -16.06
CA HIS A 16 13.65 -16.77 -15.13
C HIS A 16 12.25 -16.23 -15.46
N LEU A 17 11.93 -16.06 -16.75
CA LEU A 17 10.57 -15.66 -17.18
C LEU A 17 9.53 -16.74 -16.85
N GLU A 18 9.86 -18.02 -17.02
CA GLU A 18 8.97 -19.12 -16.67
C GLU A 18 8.73 -19.17 -15.15
N ALA A 19 9.77 -18.99 -14.35
CA ALA A 19 9.66 -18.87 -12.90
C ALA A 19 8.75 -17.70 -12.49
N LEU A 20 8.92 -16.51 -13.10
CA LEU A 20 8.09 -15.33 -12.87
C LEU A 20 6.62 -15.60 -13.20
N ARG A 21 6.35 -16.22 -14.35
CA ARG A 21 4.99 -16.63 -14.73
C ARG A 21 4.36 -17.53 -13.66
N GLY A 22 5.13 -18.51 -13.16
CA GLY A 22 4.68 -19.40 -12.10
C GLY A 22 4.33 -18.67 -10.80
N VAL A 23 5.13 -17.68 -10.42
CA VAL A 23 4.88 -16.83 -9.25
C VAL A 23 3.60 -16.01 -9.42
N ILE A 24 3.44 -15.33 -10.56
CA ILE A 24 2.25 -14.52 -10.85
C ILE A 24 0.97 -15.36 -10.83
N LEU A 25 0.99 -16.53 -11.46
CA LEU A 25 -0.18 -17.43 -11.47
C LEU A 25 -0.56 -17.90 -10.07
N LYS A 26 0.41 -18.22 -9.21
CA LYS A 26 0.15 -18.59 -7.80
C LYS A 26 -0.47 -17.43 -7.02
N ILE A 27 0.08 -16.22 -7.16
CA ILE A 27 -0.47 -15.02 -6.51
C ILE A 27 -1.92 -14.79 -6.97
N LEU A 28 -2.16 -14.85 -8.28
CA LEU A 28 -3.49 -14.65 -8.85
C LEU A 28 -4.50 -15.70 -8.35
N ALA A 29 -4.10 -16.97 -8.30
CA ALA A 29 -4.96 -18.06 -7.83
C ALA A 29 -5.35 -17.85 -6.35
N VAL A 30 -4.40 -17.50 -5.49
CA VAL A 30 -4.67 -17.24 -4.07
C VAL A 30 -5.46 -15.93 -3.90
N ALA A 31 -5.21 -14.90 -4.71
CA ALA A 31 -6.00 -13.67 -4.72
C ALA A 31 -7.46 -13.93 -5.09
N MET A 32 -7.71 -14.76 -6.09
CA MET A 32 -9.07 -15.14 -6.49
C MET A 32 -9.79 -15.95 -5.41
N ALA A 33 -9.10 -16.87 -4.75
CA ALA A 33 -9.67 -17.60 -3.62
C ALA A 33 -10.01 -16.66 -2.45
N GLY A 34 -9.09 -15.77 -2.09
CA GLY A 34 -9.30 -14.75 -1.07
C GLY A 34 -10.44 -13.79 -1.42
N PHE A 35 -10.55 -13.38 -2.69
CA PHE A 35 -11.65 -12.56 -3.19
C PHE A 35 -13.02 -13.23 -2.98
N ILE A 36 -13.14 -14.50 -3.35
CA ILE A 36 -14.40 -15.25 -3.18
C ILE A 36 -14.78 -15.31 -1.70
N ILE A 37 -13.81 -15.57 -0.82
CA ILE A 37 -14.03 -15.60 0.63
C ILE A 37 -14.46 -14.21 1.12
N ALA A 38 -13.73 -13.15 0.79
CA ALA A 38 -14.03 -11.78 1.20
C ALA A 38 -15.41 -11.31 0.70
N PHE A 39 -15.78 -11.71 -0.51
CA PHE A 39 -17.08 -11.40 -1.10
C PHE A 39 -18.24 -12.00 -0.31
N CYS A 40 -18.06 -13.18 0.32
CA CYS A 40 -19.08 -13.78 1.19
C CYS A 40 -19.27 -13.02 2.52
N PHE A 41 -18.28 -12.22 2.97
CA PHE A 41 -18.32 -11.48 4.23
C PHE A 41 -18.69 -10.01 4.03
N LYS A 42 -19.80 -9.75 3.34
CA LYS A 42 -20.25 -8.40 2.98
C LYS A 42 -20.40 -7.45 4.20
N GLU A 43 -21.13 -7.86 5.23
CA GLU A 43 -21.45 -6.99 6.37
C GLU A 43 -20.21 -6.54 7.17
N PRO A 44 -19.32 -7.44 7.63
CA PRO A 44 -18.12 -7.03 8.35
C PRO A 44 -17.18 -6.20 7.48
N LEU A 45 -17.09 -6.51 6.17
CA LEU A 45 -16.26 -5.76 5.23
C LEU A 45 -16.76 -4.30 5.13
N PHE A 46 -18.05 -4.08 4.89
CA PHE A 46 -18.61 -2.71 4.79
C PHE A 46 -18.60 -1.98 6.12
N LYS A 47 -18.79 -2.65 7.25
CA LYS A 47 -18.65 -2.04 8.57
C LYS A 47 -17.24 -1.48 8.79
N LEU A 48 -16.22 -2.24 8.39
CA LEU A 48 -14.82 -1.76 8.45
C LEU A 48 -14.60 -0.58 7.51
N ILE A 49 -15.02 -0.69 6.25
CA ILE A 49 -14.79 0.32 5.22
C ILE A 49 -15.47 1.65 5.57
N LEU A 50 -16.68 1.61 6.09
CA LEU A 50 -17.47 2.80 6.42
C LEU A 50 -17.17 3.39 7.81
N ALA A 51 -16.37 2.70 8.63
CA ALA A 51 -16.06 3.21 9.96
C ALA A 51 -15.41 4.62 9.96
N PRO A 52 -14.46 4.96 9.03
CA PRO A 52 -13.89 6.30 9.00
C PRO A 52 -14.84 7.43 8.57
N SER A 53 -16.01 7.11 8.00
CA SER A 53 -17.03 8.12 7.69
C SER A 53 -17.93 8.47 8.87
N SER A 54 -17.90 7.64 9.92
CA SER A 54 -18.68 7.85 11.13
C SER A 54 -18.08 8.95 12.01
N PRO A 55 -18.90 9.85 12.60
CA PRO A 55 -18.42 10.85 13.56
C PRO A 55 -17.80 10.21 14.82
N ASP A 56 -18.16 8.98 15.14
CA ASP A 56 -17.62 8.20 16.27
C ASP A 56 -16.23 7.59 16.03
N PHE A 57 -15.62 7.82 14.88
CA PHE A 57 -14.31 7.24 14.56
C PHE A 57 -13.22 7.72 15.53
N ILE A 58 -12.29 6.82 15.87
CA ILE A 58 -11.25 7.03 16.90
C ILE A 58 -10.53 8.37 16.74
N LEU A 59 -10.12 8.72 15.51
CA LEU A 59 -9.39 9.95 15.24
C LEU A 59 -10.20 11.20 15.59
N TYR A 60 -11.47 11.23 15.24
CA TYR A 60 -12.33 12.41 15.48
C TYR A 60 -12.60 12.63 16.97
N LYS A 61 -12.67 11.55 17.76
CA LYS A 61 -12.77 11.64 19.23
C LYS A 61 -11.49 12.19 19.88
N TRP A 62 -10.33 11.89 19.31
CA TRP A 62 -9.05 12.40 19.81
C TRP A 62 -8.83 13.88 19.48
N ILE A 63 -9.34 14.33 18.34
CA ILE A 63 -9.21 15.72 17.87
C ILE A 63 -10.56 16.41 18.11
N SER A 64 -10.92 16.64 19.38
CA SER A 64 -12.18 17.29 19.81
C SER A 64 -12.41 18.70 19.24
N THR A 65 -11.37 19.30 18.64
CA THR A 65 -11.43 20.63 17.98
C THR A 65 -12.24 20.63 16.68
N PHE A 66 -12.46 19.47 16.08
CA PHE A 66 -13.25 19.34 14.87
C PHE A 66 -14.72 19.10 15.25
N GLY A 67 -15.61 20.06 15.00
CA GLY A 67 -17.06 19.92 15.20
C GLY A 67 -17.67 18.68 14.56
N ASP A 68 -18.96 18.44 14.79
CA ASP A 68 -19.69 17.31 14.25
C ASP A 68 -19.54 17.23 12.73
N PHE A 69 -19.06 16.09 12.25
CA PHE A 69 -18.89 15.80 10.85
C PHE A 69 -19.84 14.65 10.49
N ASN A 70 -20.92 14.99 9.82
CA ASN A 70 -21.83 14.00 9.27
C ASN A 70 -21.90 14.16 7.76
N VAL A 71 -21.64 13.11 7.02
CA VAL A 71 -21.67 13.10 5.56
C VAL A 71 -22.59 11.98 5.11
N ASP A 72 -23.70 12.36 4.48
CA ASP A 72 -24.55 11.41 3.81
C ASP A 72 -23.94 11.01 2.47
N MET A 73 -23.70 9.71 2.31
CA MET A 73 -23.15 9.16 1.06
C MET A 73 -24.28 8.62 0.19
N PHE A 74 -24.20 8.91 -1.10
CA PHE A 74 -25.20 8.52 -2.09
C PHE A 74 -24.60 7.53 -3.10
N SER A 75 -25.46 6.65 -3.60
CA SER A 75 -25.15 5.79 -4.73
C SER A 75 -25.85 6.34 -5.97
N THR A 76 -25.08 6.69 -7.02
CA THR A 76 -25.61 7.38 -8.19
C THR A 76 -26.06 6.43 -9.28
N THR A 77 -25.55 5.20 -9.32
CA THR A 77 -25.91 4.22 -10.33
C THR A 77 -26.45 2.95 -9.69
N LEU A 78 -27.34 2.26 -10.43
CA LEU A 78 -27.98 1.02 -9.96
C LEU A 78 -26.94 -0.08 -9.63
N THR A 79 -25.86 -0.13 -10.39
CA THR A 79 -24.81 -1.15 -10.24
C THR A 79 -23.68 -0.76 -9.28
N ALA A 80 -23.63 0.52 -8.84
CA ALA A 80 -22.51 1.03 -8.04
C ALA A 80 -22.24 0.20 -6.80
N GLN A 81 -23.25 -0.11 -6.01
CA GLN A 81 -23.09 -0.87 -4.78
C GLN A 81 -22.50 -2.28 -5.00
N PHE A 82 -22.91 -2.93 -6.11
CA PHE A 82 -22.37 -4.24 -6.46
C PHE A 82 -20.89 -4.13 -6.91
N MET A 83 -20.58 -3.15 -7.75
CA MET A 83 -19.22 -2.91 -8.22
C MET A 83 -18.27 -2.52 -7.08
N ILE A 84 -18.75 -1.69 -6.15
CA ILE A 84 -18.00 -1.33 -4.95
C ILE A 84 -17.73 -2.57 -4.08
N HIS A 85 -18.74 -3.42 -3.89
CA HIS A 85 -18.54 -4.66 -3.14
C HIS A 85 -17.48 -5.57 -3.79
N MET A 86 -17.50 -5.72 -5.11
CA MET A 86 -16.47 -6.46 -5.82
C MET A 86 -15.08 -5.85 -5.67
N LYS A 87 -14.94 -4.52 -5.88
CA LYS A 87 -13.67 -3.80 -5.71
C LYS A 87 -13.12 -4.00 -4.29
N MET A 88 -13.96 -3.83 -3.27
CA MET A 88 -13.55 -3.92 -1.88
C MET A 88 -13.19 -5.34 -1.45
N ALA A 89 -13.94 -6.34 -1.91
CA ALA A 89 -13.61 -7.75 -1.64
C ALA A 89 -12.26 -8.13 -2.28
N PHE A 90 -12.02 -7.66 -3.51
CA PHE A 90 -10.74 -7.89 -4.19
C PHE A 90 -9.58 -7.18 -3.50
N TYR A 91 -9.76 -5.92 -3.14
CA TYR A 91 -8.77 -5.14 -2.40
C TYR A 91 -8.43 -5.79 -1.05
N PHE A 92 -9.44 -6.16 -0.26
CA PHE A 92 -9.24 -6.82 1.03
C PHE A 92 -8.51 -8.16 0.87
N SER A 93 -8.83 -8.92 -0.18
CA SER A 93 -8.10 -10.13 -0.53
C SER A 93 -6.62 -9.85 -0.76
N LEU A 94 -6.27 -8.81 -1.55
CA LEU A 94 -4.87 -8.43 -1.80
C LEU A 94 -4.13 -8.10 -0.51
N VAL A 95 -4.75 -7.37 0.41
CA VAL A 95 -4.15 -7.03 1.72
C VAL A 95 -3.88 -8.29 2.54
N VAL A 96 -4.86 -9.20 2.62
CA VAL A 96 -4.75 -10.43 3.41
C VAL A 96 -3.70 -11.39 2.86
N ILE A 97 -3.57 -11.50 1.54
CA ILE A 97 -2.59 -12.40 0.92
C ILE A 97 -1.19 -11.79 0.79
N MET A 98 -1.01 -10.52 1.18
CA MET A 98 0.27 -9.82 1.02
C MET A 98 1.47 -10.56 1.61
N PRO A 99 1.42 -11.19 2.81
CA PRO A 99 2.56 -11.95 3.32
C PRO A 99 2.95 -13.11 2.41
N TYR A 100 1.99 -13.78 1.80
CA TYR A 100 2.26 -14.84 0.83
C TYR A 100 2.84 -14.28 -0.47
N THR A 101 2.32 -13.16 -0.95
CA THR A 101 2.82 -12.46 -2.13
C THR A 101 4.27 -12.03 -1.93
N LEU A 102 4.59 -11.41 -0.79
CA LEU A 102 5.95 -11.02 -0.43
C LEU A 102 6.88 -12.23 -0.34
N TYR A 103 6.42 -13.32 0.27
CA TYR A 103 7.20 -14.56 0.35
C TYR A 103 7.56 -15.10 -1.04
N LEU A 104 6.61 -15.13 -1.97
CA LEU A 104 6.85 -15.58 -3.34
C LEU A 104 7.78 -14.65 -4.11
N LEU A 105 7.58 -13.31 -3.98
CA LEU A 105 8.42 -12.31 -4.64
C LEU A 105 9.85 -12.35 -4.13
N PHE A 106 10.06 -12.36 -2.81
CA PHE A 106 11.40 -12.48 -2.24
C PHE A 106 12.04 -13.83 -2.55
N GLY A 107 11.26 -14.92 -2.60
CA GLY A 107 11.73 -16.23 -3.04
C GLY A 107 12.22 -16.22 -4.49
N PHE A 108 11.52 -15.49 -5.37
CA PHE A 108 11.90 -15.31 -6.77
C PHE A 108 13.17 -14.47 -6.95
N ILE A 109 13.35 -13.45 -6.11
CA ILE A 109 14.51 -12.54 -6.17
C ILE A 109 15.71 -13.12 -5.39
N SER A 110 15.48 -14.00 -4.41
CA SER A 110 16.48 -14.58 -3.53
C SER A 110 17.68 -15.26 -4.24
N PRO A 111 17.56 -15.91 -5.42
CA PRO A 111 18.72 -16.45 -6.15
C PRO A 111 19.75 -15.39 -6.55
N ALA A 112 19.35 -14.13 -6.67
CA ALA A 112 20.26 -13.01 -6.94
C ALA A 112 21.04 -12.54 -5.70
N LEU A 113 20.69 -13.02 -4.49
CA LEU A 113 21.42 -12.73 -3.26
C LEU A 113 22.46 -13.83 -2.96
N TYR A 114 23.55 -13.46 -2.26
CA TYR A 114 24.59 -14.39 -1.84
C TYR A 114 24.04 -15.53 -0.97
N GLN A 115 24.62 -16.73 -1.11
CA GLN A 115 24.14 -17.96 -0.43
C GLN A 115 23.97 -17.83 1.10
N ASN A 116 24.78 -16.99 1.77
CA ASN A 116 24.68 -16.74 3.22
C ASN A 116 23.43 -15.92 3.63
N GLU A 117 22.76 -15.27 2.70
CA GLU A 117 21.61 -14.40 2.97
C GLU A 117 20.26 -15.12 2.79
N ARG A 118 20.27 -16.30 2.19
CA ARG A 118 19.09 -17.15 1.99
C ARG A 118 18.36 -17.51 3.30
N ARG A 119 19.10 -17.60 4.43
CA ARG A 119 18.54 -17.79 5.77
C ARG A 119 17.81 -16.57 6.32
N SER A 120 18.02 -15.39 5.74
CA SER A 120 17.39 -14.14 6.18
C SER A 120 16.08 -13.83 5.45
N THR A 121 15.74 -14.55 4.38
CA THR A 121 14.54 -14.29 3.56
C THR A 121 13.27 -14.23 4.40
N THR A 122 13.08 -15.17 5.32
CA THR A 122 11.88 -15.18 6.19
C THR A 122 11.82 -13.93 7.07
N LYS A 123 12.96 -13.48 7.61
CA LYS A 123 13.00 -12.26 8.44
C LYS A 123 12.64 -11.02 7.60
N VAL A 124 13.16 -10.93 6.37
CA VAL A 124 12.85 -9.83 5.45
C VAL A 124 11.37 -9.81 5.12
N VAL A 125 10.76 -10.96 4.80
CA VAL A 125 9.33 -11.07 4.53
C VAL A 125 8.48 -10.63 5.73
N VAL A 126 8.86 -11.03 6.95
CA VAL A 126 8.14 -10.63 8.17
C VAL A 126 8.22 -9.11 8.39
N TRP A 127 9.42 -8.52 8.27
CA TRP A 127 9.58 -7.07 8.41
C TRP A 127 8.85 -6.29 7.31
N SER A 128 8.91 -6.78 6.08
CA SER A 128 8.17 -6.24 4.95
C SER A 128 6.67 -6.22 5.24
N TYR A 129 6.11 -7.35 5.67
CA TYR A 129 4.70 -7.42 6.03
C TYR A 129 4.33 -6.48 7.20
N ILE A 130 5.18 -6.35 8.21
CA ILE A 130 4.96 -5.41 9.32
C ILE A 130 4.94 -3.96 8.80
N LEU A 131 5.89 -3.57 7.93
CA LEU A 131 5.91 -2.24 7.35
C LEU A 131 4.67 -1.99 6.48
N PHE A 132 4.32 -2.92 5.61
CA PHE A 132 3.13 -2.86 4.78
C PHE A 132 1.86 -2.63 5.61
N MET A 133 1.66 -3.44 6.65
CA MET A 133 0.51 -3.29 7.56
C MET A 133 0.55 -1.98 8.34
N THR A 134 1.74 -1.51 8.72
CA THR A 134 1.89 -0.20 9.38
C THR A 134 1.45 0.92 8.44
N GLY A 135 1.80 0.85 7.15
CA GLY A 135 1.35 1.80 6.14
C GLY A 135 -0.17 1.83 5.98
N ILE A 136 -0.79 0.66 5.89
CA ILE A 136 -2.26 0.52 5.81
C ILE A 136 -2.94 1.08 7.06
N ILE A 137 -2.45 0.71 8.25
CA ILE A 137 -3.03 1.15 9.52
C ILE A 137 -2.89 2.67 9.69
N LEU A 138 -1.72 3.23 9.35
CA LEU A 138 -1.48 4.67 9.43
C LEU A 138 -2.40 5.43 8.47
N ASP A 139 -2.55 4.92 7.25
CA ASP A 139 -3.48 5.52 6.29
C ASP A 139 -4.92 5.45 6.80
N TYR A 140 -5.38 4.26 7.13
CA TYR A 140 -6.75 4.03 7.56
C TYR A 140 -7.15 4.80 8.83
N LEU A 141 -6.23 4.94 9.79
CA LEU A 141 -6.52 5.63 11.06
C LEU A 141 -6.31 7.14 11.01
N ILE A 142 -5.39 7.64 10.18
CA ILE A 142 -4.95 9.04 10.22
C ILE A 142 -5.10 9.72 8.86
N ILE A 143 -4.43 9.22 7.80
CA ILE A 143 -4.33 9.96 6.54
C ILE A 143 -5.69 10.04 5.85
N PHE A 144 -6.32 8.89 5.65
CA PHE A 144 -7.61 8.80 4.97
C PHE A 144 -8.70 9.60 5.68
N PRO A 145 -8.93 9.47 7.01
CA PRO A 145 -9.97 10.25 7.69
C PRO A 145 -9.73 11.77 7.64
N LEU A 146 -8.47 12.21 7.73
CA LEU A 146 -8.13 13.63 7.61
C LEU A 146 -8.38 14.14 6.19
N ALA A 147 -7.95 13.39 5.17
CA ALA A 147 -8.17 13.73 3.76
C ALA A 147 -9.67 13.75 3.43
N PHE A 148 -10.41 12.71 3.83
CA PHE A 148 -11.83 12.58 3.60
C PHE A 148 -12.62 13.73 4.26
N ARG A 149 -12.28 14.05 5.51
CA ARG A 149 -12.91 15.17 6.22
C ARG A 149 -12.61 16.50 5.55
N PHE A 150 -11.34 16.78 5.21
CA PHE A 150 -10.96 18.02 4.55
C PHE A 150 -11.73 18.19 3.24
N LEU A 151 -11.74 17.17 2.39
CA LEU A 151 -12.43 17.21 1.10
C LEU A 151 -13.95 17.30 1.26
N GLY A 152 -14.51 16.59 2.22
CA GLY A 152 -15.95 16.56 2.48
C GLY A 152 -16.49 17.87 3.07
N THR A 153 -15.65 18.61 3.79
CA THR A 153 -16.04 19.90 4.41
C THR A 153 -15.67 21.12 3.57
N TYR A 154 -14.78 20.94 2.58
CA TYR A 154 -14.35 22.06 1.74
C TYR A 154 -15.49 22.49 0.80
N GLN A 155 -15.97 23.71 0.97
CA GLN A 155 -17.02 24.32 0.15
C GLN A 155 -16.54 25.64 -0.46
N VAL A 156 -16.74 25.79 -1.75
CA VAL A 156 -16.47 27.06 -2.47
C VAL A 156 -17.53 28.11 -2.15
N SER A 157 -18.77 27.67 -1.92
CA SER A 157 -19.89 28.54 -1.58
C SER A 157 -20.88 27.77 -0.69
N PRO A 158 -21.49 28.42 0.33
CA PRO A 158 -22.54 27.80 1.15
C PRO A 158 -23.79 27.39 0.37
N THR A 159 -23.96 27.92 -0.85
CA THR A 159 -25.11 27.61 -1.71
C THR A 159 -24.92 26.31 -2.51
N ILE A 160 -23.71 25.74 -2.52
CA ILE A 160 -23.40 24.52 -3.27
C ILE A 160 -23.15 23.40 -2.25
N PRO A 161 -24.11 22.48 -2.06
CA PRO A 161 -23.90 21.36 -1.13
C PRO A 161 -22.90 20.35 -1.71
N ASN A 162 -22.00 19.84 -0.88
CA ASN A 162 -21.13 18.72 -1.26
C ASN A 162 -21.94 17.43 -1.24
N VAL A 163 -22.06 16.79 -2.40
CA VAL A 163 -22.67 15.47 -2.55
C VAL A 163 -21.56 14.43 -2.73
N ILE A 164 -21.31 13.63 -1.71
CA ILE A 164 -20.26 12.61 -1.75
C ILE A 164 -20.87 11.28 -2.17
N THR A 165 -20.34 10.70 -3.24
CA THR A 165 -20.77 9.36 -3.67
C THR A 165 -19.98 8.28 -2.93
N LEU A 166 -20.64 7.15 -2.65
CA LEU A 166 -20.00 5.97 -2.04
C LEU A 166 -18.83 5.48 -2.91
N GLU A 167 -18.91 5.64 -4.22
CA GLU A 167 -17.86 5.28 -5.17
C GLU A 167 -16.60 6.15 -4.98
N SER A 168 -16.78 7.49 -4.91
CA SER A 168 -15.67 8.42 -4.67
C SER A 168 -14.96 8.16 -3.34
N TYR A 169 -15.75 7.90 -2.28
CA TYR A 169 -15.23 7.53 -0.96
C TYR A 169 -14.38 6.26 -1.02
N THR A 170 -14.91 5.20 -1.63
CA THR A 170 -14.23 3.90 -1.70
C THR A 170 -13.01 3.93 -2.60
N ASP A 171 -13.05 4.67 -3.71
CA ASP A 171 -11.91 4.81 -4.60
C ASP A 171 -10.76 5.60 -3.94
N LEU A 172 -11.07 6.64 -3.18
CA LEU A 172 -10.09 7.37 -2.36
C LEU A 172 -9.46 6.44 -1.30
N LEU A 173 -10.28 5.68 -0.57
CA LEU A 173 -9.81 4.73 0.44
C LEU A 173 -8.87 3.69 -0.15
N ILE A 174 -9.28 3.01 -1.22
CA ILE A 174 -8.48 1.97 -1.88
C ILE A 174 -7.15 2.56 -2.35
N THR A 175 -7.21 3.70 -3.04
CA THR A 175 -6.03 4.31 -3.65
C THR A 175 -5.01 4.70 -2.59
N LEU A 176 -5.43 5.44 -1.57
CA LEU A 176 -4.53 5.88 -0.51
C LEU A 176 -3.97 4.69 0.29
N THR A 177 -4.82 3.77 0.73
CA THR A 177 -4.40 2.67 1.59
C THR A 177 -3.47 1.70 0.87
N LEU A 178 -3.77 1.36 -0.41
CA LEU A 178 -2.92 0.47 -1.19
C LEU A 178 -1.55 1.08 -1.46
N LEU A 179 -1.53 2.35 -1.86
CA LEU A 179 -0.30 3.05 -2.17
C LEU A 179 0.54 3.30 -0.92
N MET A 180 -0.09 3.67 0.20
CA MET A 180 0.64 3.80 1.47
C MET A 180 1.23 2.46 1.92
N GLY A 181 0.48 1.35 1.80
CA GLY A 181 1.03 0.01 2.07
C GLY A 181 2.28 -0.27 1.22
N ILE A 182 2.22 -0.03 -0.09
CA ILE A 182 3.35 -0.24 -1.01
C ILE A 182 4.52 0.71 -0.69
N LEU A 183 4.25 1.98 -0.41
CA LEU A 183 5.30 2.96 -0.11
C LEU A 183 6.01 2.67 1.21
N PHE A 184 5.35 2.02 2.14
CA PHE A 184 5.98 1.58 3.38
C PHE A 184 7.00 0.44 3.16
N GLU A 185 7.04 -0.18 1.99
CA GLU A 185 8.11 -1.10 1.57
C GLU A 185 9.41 -0.38 1.15
N LEU A 186 9.42 0.94 0.98
CA LEU A 186 10.62 1.69 0.59
C LEU A 186 11.87 1.37 1.43
N PRO A 187 11.82 1.23 2.77
CA PRO A 187 13.00 0.89 3.55
C PRO A 187 13.57 -0.49 3.22
N ILE A 188 12.71 -1.47 2.94
CA ILE A 188 13.13 -2.82 2.56
C ILE A 188 13.70 -2.82 1.14
N LEU A 189 13.07 -2.08 0.22
CA LEU A 189 13.57 -1.92 -1.14
C LEU A 189 14.94 -1.25 -1.14
N ALA A 190 15.12 -0.18 -0.37
CA ALA A 190 16.39 0.52 -0.23
C ALA A 190 17.47 -0.40 0.38
N TRP A 191 17.13 -1.15 1.43
CA TRP A 191 18.03 -2.15 2.01
C TRP A 191 18.48 -3.17 0.97
N PHE A 192 17.53 -3.69 0.17
CA PHE A 192 17.80 -4.67 -0.87
C PHE A 192 18.73 -4.10 -1.95
N LEU A 193 18.46 -2.90 -2.47
CA LEU A 193 19.31 -2.23 -3.47
C LEU A 193 20.70 -1.90 -2.90
N GLY A 194 20.78 -1.55 -1.62
CA GLY A 194 22.05 -1.36 -0.94
C GLY A 194 22.87 -2.65 -0.85
N LYS A 195 22.22 -3.78 -0.61
CA LYS A 195 22.87 -5.11 -0.62
C LYS A 195 23.39 -5.53 -1.99
N LEU A 196 22.69 -5.14 -3.04
CA LEU A 196 23.16 -5.36 -4.42
C LEU A 196 24.27 -4.37 -4.85
N GLY A 197 24.64 -3.41 -4.00
CA GLY A 197 25.63 -2.39 -4.32
C GLY A 197 25.15 -1.34 -5.34
N VAL A 198 23.83 -1.27 -5.60
CA VAL A 198 23.25 -0.29 -6.54
C VAL A 198 23.16 1.10 -5.92
N ILE A 199 22.88 1.18 -4.61
CA ILE A 199 22.81 2.43 -3.85
C ILE A 199 23.63 2.31 -2.57
N ASP A 200 24.19 3.42 -2.14
CA ASP A 200 24.86 3.53 -0.85
C ASP A 200 24.31 4.70 -0.03
N LYS A 201 24.68 4.76 1.24
CA LYS A 201 24.25 5.81 2.16
C LYS A 201 24.69 7.20 1.72
N ALA A 202 25.87 7.32 1.11
CA ALA A 202 26.42 8.59 0.62
C ALA A 202 25.59 9.10 -0.56
N PHE A 203 25.23 8.19 -1.48
CA PHE A 203 24.36 8.48 -2.61
C PHE A 203 23.00 8.98 -2.14
N MET A 204 22.32 8.26 -1.26
CA MET A 204 21.01 8.66 -0.75
C MET A 204 21.08 10.03 -0.04
N LYS A 205 22.10 10.28 0.79
CA LYS A 205 22.28 11.58 1.45
C LYS A 205 22.51 12.72 0.45
N LYS A 206 23.30 12.49 -0.60
CA LYS A 206 23.57 13.48 -1.64
C LYS A 206 22.30 13.87 -2.40
N TYR A 207 21.43 12.90 -2.67
CA TYR A 207 20.22 13.10 -3.48
C TYR A 207 18.95 13.42 -2.66
N ARG A 208 19.06 13.74 -1.35
CA ARG A 208 17.92 14.09 -0.49
C ARG A 208 16.97 15.12 -1.10
N ARG A 209 17.53 16.21 -1.66
CA ARG A 209 16.73 17.30 -2.27
C ARG A 209 15.91 16.81 -3.46
N HIS A 210 16.50 15.95 -4.27
CA HIS A 210 15.81 15.34 -5.42
C HIS A 210 14.75 14.34 -4.95
N ALA A 211 15.03 13.56 -3.90
CA ALA A 211 14.09 12.63 -3.32
C ALA A 211 12.83 13.35 -2.81
N ILE A 212 12.95 14.51 -2.17
CA ILE A 212 11.79 15.31 -1.75
C ILE A 212 10.91 15.66 -2.94
N VAL A 213 11.51 16.13 -4.04
CA VAL A 213 10.76 16.47 -5.26
C VAL A 213 10.06 15.24 -5.85
N VAL A 214 10.76 14.11 -5.92
CA VAL A 214 10.17 12.84 -6.40
C VAL A 214 9.03 12.39 -5.50
N ILE A 215 9.19 12.47 -4.18
CA ILE A 215 8.14 12.13 -3.21
C ILE A 215 6.92 13.03 -3.39
N LEU A 216 7.11 14.33 -3.59
CA LEU A 216 6.02 15.28 -3.85
C LEU A 216 5.28 14.94 -5.16
N ILE A 217 6.01 14.58 -6.21
CA ILE A 217 5.42 14.16 -7.49
C ILE A 217 4.62 12.86 -7.29
N ILE A 218 5.19 11.88 -6.60
CA ILE A 218 4.50 10.62 -6.29
C ILE A 218 3.24 10.91 -5.47
N ALA A 219 3.33 11.70 -4.41
CA ALA A 219 2.19 12.07 -3.59
C ALA A 219 1.11 12.80 -4.41
N ALA A 220 1.49 13.71 -5.33
CA ALA A 220 0.55 14.41 -6.21
C ALA A 220 -0.15 13.49 -7.23
N ILE A 221 0.52 12.42 -7.67
CA ILE A 221 -0.09 11.41 -8.55
C ILE A 221 -1.07 10.51 -7.76
N ILE A 222 -0.73 10.21 -6.52
CA ILE A 222 -1.51 9.35 -5.63
C ILE A 222 -2.78 10.03 -5.15
N THR A 223 -2.68 11.31 -4.79
CA THR A 223 -3.83 12.05 -4.30
C THR A 223 -4.71 12.46 -5.49
N PRO A 224 -5.99 12.02 -5.56
CA PRO A 224 -6.89 12.39 -6.65
C PRO A 224 -7.18 13.90 -6.68
N THR A 225 -6.93 14.56 -5.56
CA THR A 225 -7.03 16.01 -5.40
C THR A 225 -5.63 16.54 -5.11
N THR A 226 -5.09 17.38 -5.96
CA THR A 226 -3.77 18.02 -5.80
C THR A 226 -3.80 19.17 -4.79
N ASP A 227 -4.63 19.06 -3.74
CA ASP A 227 -4.69 20.07 -2.70
C ASP A 227 -3.48 19.96 -1.76
N ILE A 228 -3.04 21.13 -1.27
CA ILE A 228 -1.83 21.26 -0.45
C ILE A 228 -1.96 20.49 0.88
N PHE A 229 -3.16 20.42 1.45
CA PHE A 229 -3.38 19.77 2.73
C PHE A 229 -3.20 18.24 2.63
N THR A 230 -3.93 17.60 1.71
CA THR A 230 -3.82 16.13 1.48
C THR A 230 -2.41 15.77 1.00
N LEU A 231 -1.83 16.57 0.10
CA LEU A 231 -0.47 16.39 -0.38
C LEU A 231 0.55 16.40 0.78
N THR A 232 0.43 17.34 1.72
CA THR A 232 1.35 17.46 2.86
C THR A 232 1.22 16.25 3.79
N ILE A 233 -0.01 15.83 4.12
CA ILE A 233 -0.27 14.70 5.01
C ILE A 233 0.27 13.40 4.43
N VAL A 234 0.17 13.18 3.11
CA VAL A 234 0.71 12.00 2.44
C VAL A 234 2.24 12.08 2.31
N THR A 235 2.79 13.25 1.97
CA THR A 235 4.23 13.43 1.76
C THR A 235 5.05 13.20 3.03
N LEU A 236 4.56 13.64 4.18
CA LEU A 236 5.30 13.61 5.44
C LEU A 236 5.70 12.18 5.86
N PRO A 237 4.80 11.19 5.92
CA PRO A 237 5.19 9.80 6.22
C PRO A 237 6.16 9.21 5.20
N ILE A 238 5.98 9.50 3.91
CA ILE A 238 6.86 8.98 2.85
C ILE A 238 8.28 9.55 3.01
N TYR A 239 8.38 10.83 3.33
CA TYR A 239 9.68 11.46 3.60
C TYR A 239 10.36 10.85 4.84
N LEU A 240 9.62 10.58 5.91
CA LEU A 240 10.16 9.91 7.10
C LEU A 240 10.66 8.50 6.76
N LEU A 241 9.95 7.76 5.91
CA LEU A 241 10.40 6.45 5.43
C LEU A 241 11.70 6.56 4.60
N TYR A 242 11.84 7.59 3.79
CA TYR A 242 13.07 7.85 3.06
C TYR A 242 14.26 8.09 4.01
N GLU A 243 14.08 8.92 5.05
CA GLU A 243 15.13 9.16 6.05
C GLU A 243 15.47 7.88 6.85
N LEU A 244 14.48 7.06 7.19
CA LEU A 244 14.69 5.74 7.77
C LEU A 244 15.50 4.84 6.83
N SER A 245 15.19 4.86 5.54
CA SER A 245 15.90 4.09 4.51
C SER A 245 17.39 4.45 4.45
N ILE A 246 17.74 5.73 4.56
CA ILE A 246 19.15 6.19 4.63
C ILE A 246 19.88 5.57 5.84
N SER A 247 19.16 5.34 6.94
CA SER A 247 19.76 4.78 8.16
C SER A 247 19.99 3.27 8.05
N ILE A 248 19.20 2.58 7.24
CA ILE A 248 19.23 1.12 7.06
C ILE A 248 20.27 0.73 6.00
N VAL A 249 20.45 1.53 4.95
CA VAL A 249 21.46 1.32 3.90
C VAL A 249 22.85 1.61 4.47
N LYS A 250 23.79 0.68 4.23
CA LYS A 250 25.19 0.80 4.66
C LYS A 250 26.01 1.66 3.70
#